data_280532e8b5e1c58990d55c5e999dc9fe
#
_entry.id   280532e8b5e1c58990d55c5e999dc9fe
#
_cell.length_a   1.000
_cell.length_b   1.000
_cell.length_c   1.000
_cell.angle_alpha   90.00
_cell.angle_beta   90.00
_cell.angle_gamma   90.00
#
_symmetry.space_group_name_H-M   'P 1'
#
loop_
_entity.id
_entity.type
_entity.pdbx_description
1 polymer ?
#
loop_
_entity_poly.entity_id
_entity_poly.type
_entity_poly.pdbx_seq_one_letter_code
_entity_poly.pdbx_strand_id
1 'polypeptide(L)'
;MFIPVLLTLADDSTTQVRARGLEILATLLEKFPGKRLQETGLATVFEQAVLPTLLYLPALTPVDESLQLLEPAYAALLALADRLRADESGKQRTHLLDKLLREGVFTGYFHAREHVRIVNLLLRQAACIVTLMGINSVKHLKVNKKKN
;
A
#
# COMPACT_ATOMS: atom_id res chain seq x y z
N MET A 1 -3.81 21.47 -10.07
CA MET A 1 -3.95 20.35 -9.17
C MET A 1 -3.13 19.16 -9.64
N PHE A 2 -2.30 18.67 -8.75
CA PHE A 2 -1.36 17.61 -9.09
C PHE A 2 -1.98 16.20 -9.09
N ILE A 3 -3.10 16.01 -8.37
CA ILE A 3 -3.67 14.68 -8.17
C ILE A 3 -4.05 13.97 -9.45
N PRO A 4 -4.82 14.59 -10.38
CA PRO A 4 -5.14 13.91 -11.65
C PRO A 4 -3.89 13.59 -12.47
N VAL A 5 -2.88 14.47 -12.43
CA VAL A 5 -1.63 14.26 -13.15
C VAL A 5 -0.89 13.06 -12.56
N LEU A 6 -0.83 12.97 -11.23
CA LEU A 6 -0.16 11.85 -10.56
C LEU A 6 -0.84 10.52 -10.84
N LEU A 7 -2.16 10.51 -10.87
CA LEU A 7 -2.91 9.30 -11.20
C LEU A 7 -2.65 8.87 -12.64
N THR A 8 -2.55 9.83 -13.55
CA THR A 8 -2.21 9.55 -14.95
C THR A 8 -0.81 8.97 -15.07
N LEU A 9 0.17 9.52 -14.34
CA LEU A 9 1.52 9.00 -14.35
C LEU A 9 1.58 7.59 -13.78
N ALA A 10 0.83 7.33 -12.71
CA ALA A 10 0.79 6.01 -12.08
C ALA A 10 0.14 4.96 -12.99
N ASP A 11 -0.62 5.38 -13.98
CA ASP A 11 -1.26 4.49 -14.94
C ASP A 11 -0.56 4.50 -16.31
N ASP A 12 0.60 5.13 -16.41
CA ASP A 12 1.35 5.20 -17.67
C ASP A 12 1.87 3.83 -18.08
N SER A 13 1.98 3.61 -19.39
CA SER A 13 2.47 2.34 -19.95
C SER A 13 3.97 2.15 -19.74
N THR A 14 4.71 3.23 -19.52
CA THR A 14 6.16 3.20 -19.30
C THR A 14 6.46 2.92 -17.83
N THR A 15 7.21 1.85 -17.56
CA THR A 15 7.53 1.45 -16.19
C THR A 15 8.20 2.57 -15.39
N GLN A 16 9.17 3.24 -15.98
CA GLN A 16 9.90 4.31 -15.30
C GLN A 16 9.00 5.48 -14.91
N VAL A 17 8.13 5.88 -15.83
CA VAL A 17 7.18 6.97 -15.57
C VAL A 17 6.19 6.57 -14.49
N ARG A 18 5.69 5.35 -14.57
CA ARG A 18 4.75 4.80 -13.59
C ARG A 18 5.38 4.76 -12.20
N ALA A 19 6.61 4.23 -12.11
CA ALA A 19 7.34 4.15 -10.85
C ALA A 19 7.55 5.53 -10.24
N ARG A 20 7.94 6.49 -11.08
CA ARG A 20 8.16 7.86 -10.62
C ARG A 20 6.86 8.49 -10.11
N GLY A 21 5.76 8.27 -10.82
CA GLY A 21 4.45 8.75 -10.40
C GLY A 21 4.06 8.20 -9.04
N LEU A 22 4.32 6.92 -8.81
CA LEU A 22 4.03 6.27 -7.53
C LEU A 22 4.91 6.81 -6.40
N GLU A 23 6.18 7.09 -6.67
CA GLU A 23 7.09 7.69 -5.67
C GLU A 23 6.60 9.08 -5.26
N ILE A 24 6.20 9.89 -6.24
CA ILE A 24 5.69 11.24 -5.97
C ILE A 24 4.39 11.15 -5.18
N LEU A 25 3.53 10.21 -5.54
CA LEU A 25 2.27 9.99 -4.84
C LEU A 25 2.51 9.61 -3.37
N ALA A 26 3.47 8.72 -3.11
CA ALA A 26 3.81 8.32 -1.75
C ALA A 26 4.26 9.54 -0.92
N THR A 27 5.13 10.37 -1.51
CA THR A 27 5.62 11.57 -0.85
C THR A 27 4.48 12.55 -0.56
N LEU A 28 3.58 12.72 -1.52
CA LEU A 28 2.42 13.60 -1.36
C LEU A 28 1.52 13.11 -0.22
N LEU A 29 1.26 11.80 -0.18
CA LEU A 29 0.40 11.22 0.85
C LEU A 29 0.98 11.38 2.25
N GLU A 30 2.29 11.34 2.39
CA GLU A 30 2.94 11.56 3.68
C GLU A 30 2.63 12.94 4.27
N LYS A 31 2.37 13.92 3.39
CA LYS A 31 2.11 15.30 3.79
C LYS A 31 0.64 15.67 3.72
N PHE A 32 -0.21 14.79 3.20
CA PHE A 32 -1.63 15.11 2.99
C PHE A 32 -2.41 14.90 4.29
N PRO A 33 -3.29 15.86 4.66
CA PRO A 33 -4.11 15.67 5.87
C PRO A 33 -5.07 14.48 5.73
N GLY A 34 -5.00 13.56 6.69
CA GLY A 34 -5.84 12.35 6.67
C GLY A 34 -7.32 12.66 6.68
N LYS A 35 -7.72 13.70 7.40
CA LYS A 35 -9.11 14.13 7.47
C LYS A 35 -9.65 14.50 6.09
N ARG A 36 -8.84 15.20 5.28
CA ARG A 36 -9.23 15.56 3.93
C ARG A 36 -9.39 14.36 3.03
N LEU A 37 -8.52 13.37 3.17
CA LEU A 37 -8.62 12.13 2.39
C LEU A 37 -9.96 11.45 2.61
N GLN A 38 -10.42 11.40 3.86
CA GLN A 38 -11.68 10.77 4.20
C GLN A 38 -12.88 11.58 3.72
N GLU A 39 -12.86 12.89 3.94
CA GLU A 39 -13.97 13.77 3.58
C GLU A 39 -14.22 13.85 2.08
N THR A 40 -13.15 13.78 1.28
CA THR A 40 -13.24 13.94 -0.18
C THR A 40 -13.37 12.62 -0.93
N GLY A 41 -13.23 11.48 -0.24
CA GLY A 41 -13.22 10.17 -0.90
C GLY A 41 -11.96 9.88 -1.69
N LEU A 42 -10.94 10.73 -1.59
CA LEU A 42 -9.68 10.55 -2.31
C LEU A 42 -8.95 9.28 -1.88
N ALA A 43 -9.12 8.85 -0.63
CA ALA A 43 -8.48 7.62 -0.16
C ALA A 43 -8.87 6.43 -1.03
N THR A 44 -10.16 6.30 -1.34
CA THR A 44 -10.66 5.22 -2.19
C THR A 44 -10.10 5.34 -3.61
N VAL A 45 -10.03 6.56 -4.13
CA VAL A 45 -9.49 6.80 -5.47
C VAL A 45 -8.04 6.38 -5.56
N PHE A 46 -7.22 6.76 -4.56
CA PHE A 46 -5.80 6.38 -4.53
C PHE A 46 -5.64 4.87 -4.40
N GLU A 47 -6.42 4.24 -3.53
CA GLU A 47 -6.37 2.80 -3.35
C GLU A 47 -6.66 2.07 -4.66
N GLN A 48 -7.75 2.44 -5.34
CA GLN A 48 -8.13 1.81 -6.59
C GLN A 48 -7.12 2.04 -7.71
N ALA A 49 -6.45 3.19 -7.70
CA ALA A 49 -5.46 3.51 -8.72
C ALA A 49 -4.16 2.73 -8.52
N VAL A 50 -3.73 2.53 -7.28
CA VAL A 50 -2.42 1.93 -6.98
C VAL A 50 -2.48 0.42 -6.80
N LEU A 51 -3.57 -0.10 -6.26
CA LEU A 51 -3.68 -1.52 -5.92
C LEU A 51 -3.38 -2.47 -7.09
N PRO A 52 -3.86 -2.22 -8.32
CA PRO A 52 -3.56 -3.12 -9.44
C PRO A 52 -2.07 -3.25 -9.75
N THR A 53 -1.26 -2.25 -9.38
CA THR A 53 0.18 -2.31 -9.61
C THR A 53 0.84 -3.44 -8.84
N LEU A 54 0.25 -3.87 -7.72
CA LEU A 54 0.78 -4.98 -6.93
C LEU A 54 0.77 -6.31 -7.67
N LEU A 55 0.02 -6.40 -8.76
CA LEU A 55 -0.08 -7.61 -9.58
C LEU A 55 0.88 -7.62 -10.77
N TYR A 56 1.75 -6.63 -10.88
CA TYR A 56 2.79 -6.60 -11.91
C TYR A 56 3.94 -7.50 -11.48
N LEU A 57 3.72 -8.79 -11.64
CA LEU A 57 4.60 -9.85 -11.16
C LEU A 57 5.35 -10.52 -12.34
N PRO A 58 6.40 -11.30 -12.05
CA PRO A 58 7.28 -11.82 -13.09
C PRO A 58 6.61 -12.63 -14.21
N ALA A 59 5.43 -13.20 -13.96
CA ALA A 59 4.73 -13.94 -15.01
C ALA A 59 4.38 -13.05 -16.21
N LEU A 60 4.14 -11.75 -15.97
CA LEU A 60 3.74 -10.80 -17.01
C LEU A 60 4.70 -9.63 -17.15
N THR A 61 5.60 -9.45 -16.17
CA THR A 61 6.49 -8.28 -16.09
C THR A 61 7.89 -8.73 -15.73
N PRO A 62 8.94 -8.26 -16.42
CA PRO A 62 10.30 -8.62 -16.05
C PRO A 62 10.59 -8.31 -14.58
N VAL A 63 11.42 -9.14 -13.93
CA VAL A 63 11.68 -9.03 -12.49
C VAL A 63 12.15 -7.64 -12.09
N ASP A 64 13.08 -7.07 -12.85
CA ASP A 64 13.60 -5.73 -12.53
C ASP A 64 12.51 -4.67 -12.58
N GLU A 65 11.62 -4.75 -13.56
CA GLU A 65 10.50 -3.82 -13.68
C GLU A 65 9.47 -4.05 -12.59
N SER A 66 9.22 -5.32 -12.22
CA SER A 66 8.34 -5.65 -11.10
C SER A 66 8.84 -4.99 -9.82
N LEU A 67 10.13 -5.11 -9.53
CA LEU A 67 10.71 -4.50 -8.34
C LEU A 67 10.58 -2.98 -8.35
N GLN A 68 10.82 -2.36 -9.50
CA GLN A 68 10.69 -0.91 -9.65
C GLN A 68 9.27 -0.41 -9.40
N LEU A 69 8.27 -1.22 -9.72
CA LEU A 69 6.87 -0.86 -9.55
C LEU A 69 6.34 -1.21 -8.17
N LEU A 70 6.68 -2.40 -7.68
CA LEU A 70 6.14 -2.88 -6.40
C LEU A 70 6.60 -2.05 -5.22
N GLU A 71 7.86 -1.67 -5.20
CA GLU A 71 8.41 -0.91 -4.08
C GLU A 71 7.68 0.42 -3.86
N PRO A 72 7.58 1.31 -4.88
CA PRO A 72 6.85 2.57 -4.68
C PRO A 72 5.34 2.37 -4.53
N ALA A 73 4.77 1.31 -5.11
CA ALA A 73 3.35 1.03 -4.94
C ALA A 73 3.02 0.70 -3.49
N TYR A 74 3.81 -0.17 -2.87
CA TYR A 74 3.64 -0.47 -1.45
C TYR A 74 3.89 0.75 -0.58
N ALA A 75 4.91 1.55 -0.91
CA ALA A 75 5.19 2.78 -0.18
C ALA A 75 4.00 3.72 -0.20
N ALA A 76 3.37 3.89 -1.37
CA ALA A 76 2.20 4.76 -1.51
C ALA A 76 1.02 4.22 -0.71
N LEU A 77 0.76 2.91 -0.77
CA LEU A 77 -0.37 2.31 -0.05
C LEU A 77 -0.15 2.32 1.46
N LEU A 78 1.07 2.13 1.92
CA LEU A 78 1.37 2.21 3.35
C LEU A 78 1.28 3.65 3.86
N ALA A 79 1.70 4.62 3.05
CA ALA A 79 1.52 6.03 3.39
C ALA A 79 0.04 6.38 3.49
N LEU A 80 -0.78 5.85 2.58
CA LEU A 80 -2.22 6.04 2.61
C LEU A 80 -2.81 5.44 3.89
N ALA A 81 -2.41 4.22 4.24
CA ALA A 81 -2.88 3.57 5.46
C ALA A 81 -2.52 4.39 6.71
N ASP A 82 -1.31 4.96 6.73
CA ASP A 82 -0.88 5.79 7.85
C ASP A 82 -1.73 7.06 7.97
N ARG A 83 -2.10 7.66 6.83
CA ARG A 83 -2.98 8.83 6.85
C ARG A 83 -4.38 8.50 7.36
N LEU A 84 -4.84 7.27 7.14
CA LEU A 84 -6.17 6.84 7.60
C LEU A 84 -6.24 6.60 9.11
N ARG A 85 -5.15 6.81 9.85
CA ARG A 85 -5.15 6.73 11.31
C ARG A 85 -6.11 7.74 11.96
N ALA A 86 -6.47 8.79 11.21
CA ALA A 86 -7.40 9.80 11.70
C ALA A 86 -8.82 9.28 11.88
N ASP A 87 -9.13 8.12 11.30
CA ASP A 87 -10.45 7.49 11.44
C ASP A 87 -10.61 6.94 12.86
N GLU A 88 -11.65 7.40 13.57
CA GLU A 88 -11.93 6.99 14.94
C GLU A 88 -12.16 5.49 15.09
N SER A 89 -12.80 4.87 14.11
CA SER A 89 -13.08 3.43 14.14
C SER A 89 -11.88 2.58 13.75
N GLY A 90 -10.95 3.12 13.00
CA GLY A 90 -9.80 2.39 12.47
C GLY A 90 -10.15 1.32 11.45
N LYS A 91 -11.41 1.24 11.07
CA LYS A 91 -11.89 0.19 10.16
C LYS A 91 -11.31 0.31 8.76
N GLN A 92 -11.26 1.52 8.22
CA GLN A 92 -10.77 1.74 6.87
C GLN A 92 -9.29 1.39 6.76
N ARG A 93 -8.51 1.80 7.76
CA ARG A 93 -7.09 1.47 7.82
C ARG A 93 -6.86 -0.03 7.93
N THR A 94 -7.57 -0.67 8.86
CA THR A 94 -7.46 -2.12 9.06
C THR A 94 -7.86 -2.88 7.81
N HIS A 95 -8.92 -2.45 7.15
CA HIS A 95 -9.39 -3.07 5.92
C HIS A 95 -8.32 -2.97 4.82
N LEU A 96 -7.71 -1.78 4.66
CA LEU A 96 -6.66 -1.58 3.68
C LEU A 96 -5.44 -2.44 3.97
N LEU A 97 -4.97 -2.46 5.21
CA LEU A 97 -3.81 -3.25 5.59
C LEU A 97 -4.05 -4.75 5.38
N ASP A 98 -5.22 -5.23 5.75
CA ASP A 98 -5.60 -6.63 5.53
C ASP A 98 -5.64 -6.96 4.05
N LYS A 99 -6.17 -6.06 3.24
CA LYS A 99 -6.23 -6.22 1.80
C LYS A 99 -4.84 -6.27 1.17
N LEU A 100 -3.93 -5.40 1.63
CA LEU A 100 -2.54 -5.40 1.18
C LEU A 100 -1.85 -6.72 1.50
N LEU A 101 -2.09 -7.26 2.67
CA LEU A 101 -1.49 -8.51 3.09
C LEU A 101 -2.01 -9.68 2.25
N ARG A 102 -3.33 -9.79 2.10
CA ARG A 102 -3.94 -10.90 1.38
C ARG A 102 -3.79 -10.80 -0.13
N GLU A 103 -4.18 -9.68 -0.70
CA GLU A 103 -4.19 -9.52 -2.17
C GLU A 103 -2.85 -9.10 -2.73
N GLY A 104 -2.01 -8.45 -1.92
CA GLY A 104 -0.68 -8.05 -2.34
C GLY A 104 0.38 -9.07 -1.99
N VAL A 105 0.67 -9.22 -0.71
CA VAL A 105 1.79 -10.05 -0.25
C VAL A 105 1.55 -11.53 -0.49
N PHE A 106 0.45 -12.08 -0.01
CA PHE A 106 0.20 -13.52 -0.14
C PHE A 106 -0.01 -13.92 -1.59
N THR A 107 -0.80 -13.17 -2.33
CA THR A 107 -1.01 -13.45 -3.75
C THR A 107 0.30 -13.29 -4.53
N GLY A 108 1.07 -12.25 -4.22
CA GLY A 108 2.36 -12.03 -4.86
C GLY A 108 3.34 -13.16 -4.57
N TYR A 109 3.41 -13.60 -3.32
CA TYR A 109 4.26 -14.72 -2.95
C TYR A 109 3.85 -15.99 -3.70
N PHE A 110 2.57 -16.26 -3.77
CA PHE A 110 2.05 -17.45 -4.45
C PHE A 110 2.48 -17.49 -5.91
N HIS A 111 2.45 -16.34 -6.58
CA HIS A 111 2.77 -16.26 -8.01
C HIS A 111 4.25 -16.03 -8.31
N ALA A 112 5.03 -15.56 -7.33
CA ALA A 112 6.42 -15.17 -7.59
C ALA A 112 7.42 -15.83 -6.63
N ARG A 113 7.04 -16.92 -6.00
CA ARG A 113 7.89 -17.58 -4.98
C ARG A 113 9.23 -18.07 -5.50
N GLU A 114 9.36 -18.24 -6.80
CA GLU A 114 10.62 -18.67 -7.43
C GLU A 114 11.60 -17.51 -7.57
N HIS A 115 11.15 -16.28 -7.41
CA HIS A 115 11.97 -15.10 -7.58
C HIS A 115 12.34 -14.51 -6.23
N VAL A 116 13.56 -14.84 -5.77
CA VAL A 116 14.03 -14.48 -4.42
C VAL A 116 13.94 -12.99 -4.16
N ARG A 117 14.28 -12.16 -5.15
CA ARG A 117 14.26 -10.71 -5.00
C ARG A 117 12.85 -10.19 -4.74
N ILE A 118 11.87 -10.77 -5.44
CA ILE A 118 10.45 -10.41 -5.22
C ILE A 118 10.02 -10.88 -3.84
N VAL A 119 10.37 -12.10 -3.46
CA VAL A 119 10.01 -12.66 -2.15
C VAL A 119 10.59 -11.78 -1.03
N ASN A 120 11.84 -11.34 -1.17
CA ASN A 120 12.46 -10.48 -0.18
C ASN A 120 11.71 -9.15 -0.03
N LEU A 121 11.31 -8.56 -1.15
CA LEU A 121 10.52 -7.33 -1.13
C LEU A 121 9.19 -7.57 -0.42
N LEU A 122 8.48 -8.64 -0.78
CA LEU A 122 7.18 -8.96 -0.19
C LEU A 122 7.30 -9.21 1.31
N LEU A 123 8.35 -9.90 1.75
CA LEU A 123 8.55 -10.15 3.19
C LEU A 123 8.81 -8.85 3.95
N ARG A 124 9.58 -7.94 3.36
CA ARG A 124 9.80 -6.62 3.98
C ARG A 124 8.49 -5.85 4.09
N GLN A 125 7.68 -5.89 3.05
CA GLN A 125 6.38 -5.21 3.08
C GLN A 125 5.44 -5.88 4.09
N ALA A 126 5.46 -7.20 4.17
CA ALA A 126 4.68 -7.91 5.18
C ALA A 126 5.06 -7.48 6.58
N ALA A 127 6.35 -7.34 6.86
CA ALA A 127 6.83 -6.88 8.16
C ALA A 127 6.31 -5.48 8.48
N CYS A 128 6.33 -4.58 7.50
CA CYS A 128 5.79 -3.22 7.68
C CYS A 128 4.30 -3.25 7.96
N ILE A 129 3.55 -4.05 7.19
CA ILE A 129 2.10 -4.16 7.35
C ILE A 129 1.75 -4.72 8.74
N VAL A 130 2.43 -5.78 9.14
CA VAL A 130 2.19 -6.42 10.45
C VAL A 130 2.54 -5.45 11.59
N THR A 131 3.62 -4.68 11.43
CA THR A 131 3.98 -3.68 12.42
C THR A 131 2.88 -2.63 12.59
N LEU A 132 2.33 -2.14 11.49
CA LEU A 132 1.24 -1.17 11.53
C LEU A 132 -0.03 -1.78 12.11
N MET A 133 -0.34 -3.04 11.80
CA MET A 133 -1.47 -3.76 12.36
C MET A 133 -1.24 -4.04 13.85
N GLY A 134 0.00 -4.34 14.23
CA GLY A 134 0.36 -4.66 15.60
C GLY A 134 0.10 -3.53 16.57
N ILE A 135 0.29 -2.28 16.14
CA ILE A 135 -0.01 -1.12 16.97
C ILE A 135 -1.49 -1.12 17.37
N ASN A 136 -2.37 -1.41 16.43
CA ASN A 136 -3.81 -1.54 16.72
C ASN A 136 -4.10 -2.77 17.57
N SER A 137 -3.44 -3.89 17.29
CA SER A 137 -3.62 -5.12 18.06
C SER A 137 -3.24 -4.94 19.52
N VAL A 138 -2.15 -4.21 19.80
CA VAL A 138 -1.72 -3.93 21.16
C VAL A 138 -2.80 -3.14 21.92
N LYS A 139 -3.41 -2.16 21.26
CA LYS A 139 -4.50 -1.38 21.85
C LYS A 139 -5.69 -2.28 22.20
N HIS A 140 -6.05 -3.19 21.31
CA HIS A 140 -7.14 -4.15 21.55
C HIS A 140 -6.80 -5.12 22.65
N LEU A 141 -5.56 -5.59 22.69
CA LEU A 141 -5.13 -6.52 23.74
C LEU A 141 -5.18 -5.87 25.12
N LYS A 142 -4.79 -4.59 25.22
CA LYS A 142 -4.87 -3.86 26.49
C LYS A 142 -6.31 -3.73 26.98
N VAL A 143 -7.23 -3.45 26.08
CA VAL A 143 -8.65 -3.37 26.41
C VAL A 143 -9.18 -4.73 26.87
N ASN A 144 -8.82 -5.79 26.17
CA ASN A 144 -9.25 -7.14 26.52
C ASN A 144 -8.70 -7.58 27.87
N LYS A 145 -7.45 -7.25 28.19
CA LYS A 145 -6.85 -7.58 29.49
C LYS A 145 -7.57 -6.88 30.64
N LYS A 146 -8.08 -5.67 30.42
CA LYS A 146 -8.84 -4.96 31.42
C LYS A 146 -10.19 -5.60 31.71
N LYS A 147 -10.74 -6.31 30.74
CA LYS A 147 -12.03 -7.00 30.91
C LYS A 147 -11.90 -8.33 31.64
N ASN A 148 -10.70 -8.84 31.71
CA ASN A 148 -10.42 -10.08 32.41
C ASN A 148 -9.98 -9.79 33.85
#